data_923d319a375845b4b88be0771ec70de3
#
_entry.id   923d319a375845b4b88be0771ec70de3
#
_cell.length_a   1.000
_cell.length_b   1.000
_cell.length_c   1.000
_cell.angle_alpha   90.00
_cell.angle_beta   90.00
_cell.angle_gamma   90.00
#
_symmetry.space_group_name_H-M   'P 1'
#
loop_
_entity.id
_entity.type
_entity.pdbx_description
1 polymer ?
#
loop_
_entity_poly.entity_id
_entity_poly.type
_entity_poly.pdbx_seq_one_letter_code
_entity_poly.pdbx_strand_id
1 'polypeptide(L)'
;MKVKAATFDIGGVLYSDDAFKRAIFSALNQLTKVSAADFDQVYLDHLKQPDGSLRSKLCISFLGSLDKKSELMRLANEKWLFNDDDQYQDGKAALIGLKQLGLKIGIVANQPAASSERLKKDNLFDLIDFLGISALVGFEKPDPAFFKLAIKELDLPADQIIHIGNRIDTDVNPAKSLGMKTVWVRRGEANPNPSKADLEAADITVGDLKNLPELIKAL
;
A
#
# COMPACT_ATOMS: atom_id res chain seq x y z
N MET A 1 -5.80 -16.85 19.12
CA MET A 1 -6.02 -17.56 17.83
C MET A 1 -4.80 -17.29 16.97
N LYS A 2 -4.18 -18.29 16.35
CA LYS A 2 -2.91 -18.11 15.65
C LYS A 2 -3.12 -17.55 14.24
N VAL A 3 -2.36 -16.51 13.86
CA VAL A 3 -2.31 -15.99 12.49
C VAL A 3 -1.80 -17.07 11.53
N LYS A 4 -2.47 -17.22 10.38
CA LYS A 4 -2.14 -18.23 9.34
C LYS A 4 -1.85 -17.62 7.98
N ALA A 5 -2.21 -16.34 7.77
CA ALA A 5 -1.87 -15.62 6.56
C ALA A 5 -1.52 -14.17 6.86
N ALA A 6 -0.70 -13.59 6.00
CA ALA A 6 -0.36 -12.18 6.00
C ALA A 6 -0.66 -11.57 4.63
N THR A 7 -1.39 -10.45 4.58
CA THR A 7 -1.59 -9.68 3.36
C THR A 7 -0.82 -8.38 3.41
N PHE A 8 -0.24 -7.97 2.30
CA PHE A 8 0.64 -6.81 2.22
C PHE A 8 0.15 -5.78 1.21
N ASP A 9 0.25 -4.50 1.56
CA ASP A 9 0.36 -3.46 0.54
C ASP A 9 1.72 -3.53 -0.14
N ILE A 10 1.87 -2.84 -1.28
CA ILE A 10 3.12 -2.74 -2.04
C ILE A 10 3.82 -1.43 -1.74
N GLY A 11 3.17 -0.29 -2.02
CA GLY A 11 3.73 1.05 -1.79
C GLY A 11 3.96 1.32 -0.31
N GLY A 12 5.12 1.90 0.05
CA GLY A 12 5.49 2.15 1.44
C GLY A 12 5.69 0.90 2.31
N VAL A 13 5.49 -0.31 1.76
CA VAL A 13 5.59 -1.58 2.50
C VAL A 13 6.64 -2.50 1.90
N LEU A 14 6.52 -2.88 0.64
CA LEU A 14 7.51 -3.70 -0.07
C LEU A 14 8.42 -2.85 -0.96
N TYR A 15 7.89 -1.74 -1.47
CA TYR A 15 8.60 -0.77 -2.31
C TYR A 15 8.30 0.65 -1.86
N SER A 16 9.23 1.58 -2.14
CA SER A 16 9.04 3.00 -1.86
C SER A 16 7.87 3.59 -2.64
N ASP A 17 7.08 4.47 -2.00
CA ASP A 17 6.05 5.28 -2.65
C ASP A 17 6.64 6.32 -3.61
N ASP A 18 7.96 6.51 -3.62
CA ASP A 18 8.63 7.43 -4.54
C ASP A 18 8.37 7.08 -6.02
N ALA A 19 8.14 5.79 -6.32
CA ALA A 19 7.74 5.36 -7.66
C ALA A 19 6.43 6.04 -8.10
N PHE A 20 5.41 6.03 -7.24
CA PHE A 20 4.15 6.73 -7.49
C PHE A 20 4.36 8.24 -7.53
N LYS A 21 5.10 8.80 -6.56
CA LYS A 21 5.37 10.23 -6.46
C LYS A 21 6.04 10.77 -7.73
N ARG A 22 7.05 10.07 -8.25
CA ARG A 22 7.70 10.42 -9.54
C ARG A 22 6.72 10.34 -10.71
N ALA A 23 5.91 9.28 -10.78
CA ALA A 23 4.97 9.05 -11.87
C ALA A 23 3.89 10.13 -11.93
N ILE A 24 3.23 10.44 -10.80
CA ILE A 24 2.15 11.42 -10.74
C ILE A 24 2.66 12.85 -10.97
N PHE A 25 3.84 13.20 -10.44
CA PHE A 25 4.48 14.48 -10.71
C PHE A 25 4.80 14.66 -12.21
N SER A 26 5.35 13.61 -12.84
CA SER A 26 5.61 13.62 -14.29
C SER A 26 4.33 13.74 -15.11
N ALA A 27 3.25 13.06 -14.70
CA ALA A 27 1.95 13.13 -15.38
C ALA A 27 1.31 14.53 -15.26
N LEU A 28 1.38 15.14 -14.06
CA LEU A 28 0.92 16.53 -13.86
C LEU A 28 1.65 17.49 -14.78
N ASN A 29 2.97 17.37 -14.93
CA ASN A 29 3.78 18.25 -15.79
C ASN A 29 3.55 18.03 -17.30
N GLN A 30 2.83 16.99 -17.70
CA GLN A 30 2.32 16.85 -19.08
C GLN A 30 1.00 17.60 -19.29
N LEU A 31 0.20 17.78 -18.23
CA LEU A 31 -1.12 18.40 -18.30
C LEU A 31 -1.09 19.91 -17.95
N THR A 32 -0.14 20.29 -17.07
CA THR A 32 0.04 21.66 -16.61
C THR A 32 1.47 21.86 -16.08
N LYS A 33 1.86 23.10 -15.84
CA LYS A 33 3.18 23.40 -15.27
C LYS A 33 3.11 23.38 -13.74
N VAL A 34 3.81 22.46 -13.10
CA VAL A 34 3.84 22.29 -11.63
C VAL A 34 5.30 22.35 -11.15
N SER A 35 5.59 23.23 -10.19
CA SER A 35 6.91 23.24 -9.55
C SER A 35 7.04 22.05 -8.58
N ALA A 36 8.27 21.57 -8.38
CA ALA A 36 8.53 20.51 -7.41
C ALA A 36 8.14 20.94 -5.97
N ALA A 37 8.40 22.22 -5.63
CA ALA A 37 8.08 22.74 -4.30
C ALA A 37 6.58 22.77 -4.03
N ASP A 38 5.76 23.24 -4.99
CA ASP A 38 4.30 23.28 -4.84
C ASP A 38 3.72 21.87 -4.77
N PHE A 39 4.26 20.96 -5.60
CA PHE A 39 3.86 19.55 -5.58
C PHE A 39 4.16 18.91 -4.21
N ASP A 40 5.39 19.04 -3.71
CA ASP A 40 5.80 18.49 -2.43
C ASP A 40 4.98 19.07 -1.27
N GLN A 41 4.65 20.35 -1.32
CA GLN A 41 3.82 20.98 -0.29
C GLN A 41 2.41 20.34 -0.24
N VAL A 42 1.72 20.24 -1.39
CA VAL A 42 0.37 19.65 -1.46
C VAL A 42 0.41 18.18 -1.08
N TYR A 43 1.43 17.45 -1.51
CA TYR A 43 1.62 16.04 -1.19
C TYR A 43 1.78 15.81 0.32
N LEU A 44 2.71 16.54 0.96
CA LEU A 44 3.00 16.43 2.39
C LEU A 44 1.83 16.89 3.26
N ASP A 45 1.13 17.96 2.88
CA ASP A 45 -0.03 18.44 3.64
C ASP A 45 -1.17 17.41 3.63
N HIS A 46 -1.37 16.73 2.50
CA HIS A 46 -2.33 15.62 2.44
C HIS A 46 -1.92 14.44 3.35
N LEU A 47 -0.63 14.10 3.42
CA LEU A 47 -0.18 13.01 4.31
C LEU A 47 -0.36 13.32 5.80
N LYS A 48 -0.23 14.61 6.19
CA LYS A 48 -0.46 15.05 7.57
C LYS A 48 -1.94 15.06 7.96
N GLN A 49 -2.81 15.42 7.02
CA GLN A 49 -4.26 15.50 7.21
C GLN A 49 -4.97 14.90 5.99
N PRO A 50 -5.07 13.56 5.91
CA PRO A 50 -5.74 12.90 4.81
C PRO A 50 -7.20 13.34 4.71
N ASP A 51 -7.57 13.95 3.58
CA ASP A 51 -8.93 14.33 3.23
C ASP A 51 -9.27 13.68 1.89
N GLY A 52 -9.81 12.48 1.95
CA GLY A 52 -10.12 11.66 0.79
C GLY A 52 -8.87 11.12 0.07
N SER A 53 -8.96 10.97 -1.24
CA SER A 53 -7.90 10.38 -2.06
C SER A 53 -6.80 11.39 -2.39
N LEU A 54 -5.53 11.05 -2.12
CA LEU A 54 -4.36 11.84 -2.54
C LEU A 54 -4.38 12.14 -4.06
N ARG A 55 -4.77 11.17 -4.88
CA ARG A 55 -4.91 11.32 -6.33
C ARG A 55 -5.94 12.39 -6.69
N SER A 56 -7.07 12.42 -5.98
CA SER A 56 -8.10 13.46 -6.15
C SER A 56 -7.61 14.82 -5.67
N LYS A 57 -6.92 14.86 -4.53
CA LYS A 57 -6.32 16.10 -3.99
C LYS A 57 -5.37 16.74 -4.98
N LEU A 58 -4.41 15.98 -5.51
CA LEU A 58 -3.44 16.45 -6.50
C LEU A 58 -4.13 16.94 -7.78
N CYS A 59 -5.14 16.20 -8.25
CA CYS A 59 -5.91 16.59 -9.44
C CYS A 59 -6.61 17.94 -9.23
N ILE A 60 -7.34 18.12 -8.14
CA ILE A 60 -8.05 19.38 -7.83
C ILE A 60 -7.04 20.51 -7.66
N SER A 61 -5.96 20.30 -6.88
CA SER A 61 -4.99 21.36 -6.58
C SER A 61 -4.28 21.90 -7.82
N PHE A 62 -3.98 21.06 -8.80
CA PHE A 62 -3.19 21.46 -9.96
C PHE A 62 -3.97 21.59 -11.27
N LEU A 63 -5.10 20.89 -11.40
CA LEU A 63 -5.93 20.90 -12.61
C LEU A 63 -7.31 21.56 -12.40
N GLY A 64 -7.60 21.97 -11.17
CA GLY A 64 -8.80 22.75 -10.81
C GLY A 64 -10.08 21.93 -10.63
N SER A 65 -10.16 20.70 -11.15
CA SER A 65 -11.33 19.83 -11.05
C SER A 65 -10.95 18.35 -11.14
N LEU A 66 -11.93 17.45 -10.92
CA LEU A 66 -11.74 16.00 -11.09
C LEU A 66 -11.93 15.51 -12.53
N ASP A 67 -12.33 16.37 -13.47
CA ASP A 67 -12.65 15.98 -14.85
C ASP A 67 -11.47 15.33 -15.57
N LYS A 68 -10.25 15.79 -15.23
CA LYS A 68 -8.99 15.24 -15.78
C LYS A 68 -8.38 14.11 -14.93
N LYS A 69 -9.06 13.63 -13.88
CA LYS A 69 -8.50 12.61 -13.00
C LYS A 69 -8.17 11.31 -13.73
N SER A 70 -9.06 10.85 -14.61
CA SER A 70 -8.85 9.64 -15.40
C SER A 70 -7.65 9.77 -16.34
N GLU A 71 -7.50 10.93 -17.00
CA GLU A 71 -6.35 11.23 -17.86
C GLU A 71 -5.05 11.31 -17.06
N LEU A 72 -5.05 12.04 -15.92
CA LEU A 72 -3.92 12.12 -15.01
C LEU A 72 -3.46 10.73 -14.56
N MET A 73 -4.39 9.87 -14.16
CA MET A 73 -4.06 8.51 -13.71
C MET A 73 -3.57 7.61 -14.83
N ARG A 74 -4.12 7.73 -16.04
CA ARG A 74 -3.60 7.02 -17.22
C ARG A 74 -2.14 7.38 -17.49
N LEU A 75 -1.81 8.68 -17.53
CA LEU A 75 -0.44 9.17 -17.74
C LEU A 75 0.50 8.77 -16.60
N ALA A 76 0.02 8.78 -15.36
CA ALA A 76 0.80 8.34 -14.22
C ALA A 76 1.09 6.82 -14.30
N ASN A 77 0.10 6.01 -14.62
CA ASN A 77 0.26 4.55 -14.71
C ASN A 77 1.25 4.12 -15.79
N GLU A 78 1.36 4.87 -16.90
CA GLU A 78 2.36 4.62 -17.95
C GLU A 78 3.82 4.81 -17.45
N LYS A 79 4.00 5.61 -16.40
CA LYS A 79 5.30 5.96 -15.82
C LYS A 79 5.53 5.40 -14.42
N TRP A 80 4.52 4.72 -13.86
CA TRP A 80 4.62 4.14 -12.53
C TRP A 80 5.42 2.85 -12.57
N LEU A 81 6.73 3.01 -12.54
CA LEU A 81 7.70 1.94 -12.58
C LEU A 81 8.59 2.00 -11.34
N PHE A 82 8.82 0.84 -10.73
CA PHE A 82 9.77 0.70 -9.63
C PHE A 82 11.19 0.57 -10.17
N ASN A 83 12.11 1.38 -9.66
CA ASN A 83 13.54 1.24 -9.85
C ASN A 83 14.10 0.14 -8.93
N ASP A 84 15.35 -0.27 -9.14
CA ASP A 84 15.97 -1.31 -8.31
C ASP A 84 16.15 -0.85 -6.86
N ASP A 85 16.41 0.44 -6.63
CA ASP A 85 16.55 1.04 -5.30
C ASP A 85 15.20 1.29 -4.57
N ASP A 86 14.07 1.14 -5.26
CA ASP A 86 12.76 1.32 -4.62
C ASP A 86 12.37 0.12 -3.73
N GLN A 87 13.02 -1.05 -3.87
CA GLN A 87 12.69 -2.24 -3.09
C GLN A 87 13.21 -2.14 -1.64
N TYR A 88 12.32 -2.31 -0.69
CA TYR A 88 12.71 -2.45 0.71
C TYR A 88 13.19 -3.88 1.02
N GLN A 89 14.47 -4.02 1.37
CA GLN A 89 15.08 -5.33 1.65
C GLN A 89 14.47 -6.03 2.86
N ASP A 90 14.03 -5.27 3.87
CA ASP A 90 13.31 -5.78 5.04
C ASP A 90 11.91 -6.32 4.66
N GLY A 91 11.25 -5.75 3.65
CA GLY A 91 10.00 -6.25 3.10
C GLY A 91 10.17 -7.64 2.48
N LYS A 92 11.20 -7.81 1.64
CA LYS A 92 11.54 -9.13 1.07
C LYS A 92 11.90 -10.14 2.14
N ALA A 93 12.73 -9.76 3.12
CA ALA A 93 13.11 -10.64 4.22
C ALA A 93 11.89 -11.06 5.07
N ALA A 94 10.95 -10.14 5.33
CA ALA A 94 9.72 -10.42 6.04
C ALA A 94 8.84 -11.44 5.32
N LEU A 95 8.64 -11.30 3.99
CA LEU A 95 7.89 -12.28 3.18
C LEU A 95 8.50 -13.68 3.30
N ILE A 96 9.84 -13.78 3.13
CA ILE A 96 10.56 -15.06 3.24
C ILE A 96 10.39 -15.65 4.64
N GLY A 97 10.59 -14.86 5.69
CA GLY A 97 10.45 -15.31 7.08
C GLY A 97 9.05 -15.81 7.41
N LEU A 98 8.01 -15.13 6.93
CA LEU A 98 6.62 -15.56 7.15
C LEU A 98 6.28 -16.83 6.37
N LYS A 99 6.78 -17.03 5.15
CA LYS A 99 6.67 -18.31 4.43
C LYS A 99 7.35 -19.45 5.18
N GLN A 100 8.53 -19.21 5.76
CA GLN A 100 9.23 -20.20 6.58
C GLN A 100 8.46 -20.58 7.86
N LEU A 101 7.64 -19.65 8.39
CA LEU A 101 6.70 -19.93 9.48
C LEU A 101 5.42 -20.66 9.03
N GLY A 102 5.28 -20.92 7.71
CA GLY A 102 4.14 -21.63 7.14
C GLY A 102 2.91 -20.76 6.88
N LEU A 103 3.05 -19.42 6.87
CA LEU A 103 1.94 -18.52 6.55
C LEU A 103 1.68 -18.46 5.04
N LYS A 104 0.40 -18.34 4.66
CA LYS A 104 0.02 -17.87 3.32
C LYS A 104 0.32 -16.38 3.18
N ILE A 105 0.73 -15.95 1.99
CA ILE A 105 1.02 -14.55 1.68
C ILE A 105 0.06 -14.04 0.62
N GLY A 106 -0.62 -12.94 0.90
CA GLY A 106 -1.44 -12.21 -0.07
C GLY A 106 -0.88 -10.82 -0.36
N ILE A 107 -1.20 -10.29 -1.52
CA ILE A 107 -1.05 -8.87 -1.85
C ILE A 107 -2.44 -8.22 -1.90
N VAL A 108 -2.60 -7.04 -1.34
CA VAL A 108 -3.81 -6.19 -1.45
C VAL A 108 -3.33 -4.76 -1.66
N ALA A 109 -3.19 -4.35 -2.92
CA ALA A 109 -2.50 -3.11 -3.27
C ALA A 109 -3.18 -2.32 -4.40
N ASN A 110 -3.29 -1.00 -4.21
CA ASN A 110 -3.77 -0.06 -5.24
C ASN A 110 -2.63 0.27 -6.21
N GLN A 111 -2.37 -0.62 -7.17
CA GLN A 111 -1.22 -0.58 -8.04
C GLN A 111 -1.60 -0.81 -9.52
N PRO A 112 -0.80 -0.30 -10.49
CA PRO A 112 -0.92 -0.67 -11.88
C PRO A 112 -0.56 -2.15 -12.10
N ALA A 113 -1.09 -2.74 -13.18
CA ALA A 113 -0.83 -4.14 -13.54
C ALA A 113 0.68 -4.47 -13.69
N ALA A 114 1.47 -3.49 -14.15
CA ALA A 114 2.92 -3.63 -14.32
C ALA A 114 3.66 -3.96 -12.99
N SER A 115 3.07 -3.68 -11.83
CA SER A 115 3.66 -4.06 -10.54
C SER A 115 3.83 -5.57 -10.38
N SER A 116 3.02 -6.40 -11.05
CA SER A 116 3.18 -7.86 -11.06
C SER A 116 4.50 -8.30 -11.71
N GLU A 117 4.91 -7.63 -12.77
CA GLU A 117 6.19 -7.94 -13.46
C GLU A 117 7.38 -7.54 -12.58
N ARG A 118 7.24 -6.47 -11.80
CA ARG A 118 8.27 -6.10 -10.83
C ARG A 118 8.42 -7.15 -9.72
N LEU A 119 7.32 -7.66 -9.16
CA LEU A 119 7.36 -8.75 -8.19
C LEU A 119 8.04 -10.01 -8.73
N LYS A 120 7.84 -10.33 -10.03
CA LYS A 120 8.52 -11.45 -10.69
C LYS A 120 10.03 -11.19 -10.84
N LYS A 121 10.42 -10.00 -11.33
CA LYS A 121 11.84 -9.61 -11.48
C LYS A 121 12.60 -9.73 -10.17
N ASP A 122 11.97 -9.36 -9.05
CA ASP A 122 12.59 -9.36 -7.73
C ASP A 122 12.47 -10.70 -6.98
N ASN A 123 11.96 -11.75 -7.66
CA ASN A 123 11.75 -13.09 -7.10
C ASN A 123 10.86 -13.08 -5.84
N LEU A 124 9.80 -12.26 -5.84
CA LEU A 124 8.79 -12.23 -4.80
C LEU A 124 7.51 -12.97 -5.21
N PHE A 125 7.26 -13.10 -6.50
CA PHE A 125 6.02 -13.64 -7.06
C PHE A 125 5.72 -15.05 -6.55
N ASP A 126 6.73 -15.94 -6.50
CA ASP A 126 6.57 -17.32 -6.07
C ASP A 126 6.31 -17.47 -4.56
N LEU A 127 6.46 -16.40 -3.79
CA LEU A 127 6.09 -16.38 -2.36
C LEU A 127 4.61 -16.06 -2.15
N ILE A 128 3.90 -15.58 -3.19
CA ILE A 128 2.54 -15.01 -3.08
C ILE A 128 1.50 -16.07 -3.41
N ASP A 129 0.61 -16.35 -2.46
CA ASP A 129 -0.52 -17.28 -2.61
C ASP A 129 -1.75 -16.57 -3.19
N PHE A 130 -1.90 -15.23 -3.00
CA PHE A 130 -2.96 -14.40 -3.58
C PHE A 130 -2.39 -13.07 -4.08
N LEU A 131 -2.60 -12.76 -5.35
CA LEU A 131 -2.14 -11.51 -5.96
C LEU A 131 -3.30 -10.54 -6.22
N GLY A 132 -3.64 -9.72 -5.23
CA GLY A 132 -4.59 -8.62 -5.32
C GLY A 132 -3.91 -7.32 -5.73
N ILE A 133 -3.84 -7.04 -7.02
CA ILE A 133 -3.45 -5.74 -7.58
C ILE A 133 -4.72 -5.10 -8.15
N SER A 134 -5.07 -3.88 -7.73
CA SER A 134 -6.33 -3.22 -8.06
C SER A 134 -6.62 -3.20 -9.57
N ALA A 135 -5.62 -2.91 -10.40
CA ALA A 135 -5.77 -2.90 -11.86
C ALA A 135 -6.03 -4.29 -12.47
N LEU A 136 -5.77 -5.39 -11.76
CA LEU A 136 -6.02 -6.76 -12.20
C LEU A 136 -7.34 -7.32 -11.68
N VAL A 137 -7.73 -6.96 -10.45
CA VAL A 137 -8.91 -7.55 -9.79
C VAL A 137 -10.15 -6.64 -9.84
N GLY A 138 -10.01 -5.37 -10.23
CA GLY A 138 -11.13 -4.42 -10.37
C GLY A 138 -11.66 -3.83 -9.07
N PHE A 139 -10.98 -4.05 -7.94
CA PHE A 139 -11.30 -3.43 -6.64
C PHE A 139 -10.16 -2.54 -6.17
N GLU A 140 -10.48 -1.47 -5.44
CA GLU A 140 -9.48 -0.56 -4.85
C GLU A 140 -9.73 -0.39 -3.34
N LYS A 141 -8.66 -0.33 -2.54
CA LYS A 141 -8.73 0.11 -1.14
C LYS A 141 -9.20 1.58 -1.10
N PRO A 142 -10.05 1.99 -0.17
CA PRO A 142 -10.48 1.27 1.03
C PRO A 142 -11.76 0.41 0.86
N ASP A 143 -12.21 0.08 -0.36
CA ASP A 143 -13.40 -0.74 -0.55
C ASP A 143 -13.24 -2.09 0.19
N PRO A 144 -14.13 -2.43 1.14
CA PRO A 144 -14.10 -3.72 1.84
C PRO A 144 -14.19 -4.94 0.91
N ALA A 145 -14.74 -4.78 -0.30
CA ALA A 145 -14.83 -5.85 -1.30
C ALA A 145 -13.44 -6.39 -1.66
N PHE A 146 -12.42 -5.53 -1.69
CA PHE A 146 -11.05 -5.95 -2.00
C PHE A 146 -10.48 -6.87 -0.90
N PHE A 147 -10.67 -6.51 0.36
CA PHE A 147 -10.23 -7.37 1.49
C PHE A 147 -11.04 -8.66 1.59
N LYS A 148 -12.37 -8.60 1.31
CA LYS A 148 -13.22 -9.80 1.25
C LYS A 148 -12.77 -10.77 0.15
N LEU A 149 -12.33 -10.26 -1.00
CA LEU A 149 -11.72 -11.09 -2.04
C LEU A 149 -10.46 -11.79 -1.52
N ALA A 150 -9.55 -11.07 -0.84
CA ALA A 150 -8.35 -11.66 -0.27
C ALA A 150 -8.66 -12.73 0.79
N ILE A 151 -9.63 -12.48 1.67
CA ILE A 151 -10.10 -13.44 2.69
C ILE A 151 -10.60 -14.73 2.01
N LYS A 152 -11.42 -14.58 0.96
CA LYS A 152 -11.98 -15.70 0.19
C LYS A 152 -10.88 -16.52 -0.51
N GLU A 153 -9.97 -15.86 -1.23
CA GLU A 153 -8.94 -16.53 -2.02
C GLU A 153 -7.86 -17.20 -1.13
N LEU A 154 -7.58 -16.64 0.04
CA LEU A 154 -6.71 -17.25 1.03
C LEU A 154 -7.40 -18.42 1.76
N ASP A 155 -8.72 -18.56 1.67
CA ASP A 155 -9.54 -19.59 2.31
C ASP A 155 -9.27 -19.68 3.82
N LEU A 156 -9.38 -18.55 4.52
CA LEU A 156 -9.16 -18.41 5.95
C LEU A 156 -10.17 -17.44 6.55
N PRO A 157 -10.60 -17.62 7.80
CA PRO A 157 -11.38 -16.60 8.49
C PRO A 157 -10.56 -15.32 8.72
N ALA A 158 -11.21 -14.17 8.70
CA ALA A 158 -10.56 -12.86 8.77
C ALA A 158 -9.63 -12.71 9.99
N ASP A 159 -10.02 -13.23 11.15
CA ASP A 159 -9.27 -13.16 12.40
C ASP A 159 -7.98 -14.03 12.43
N GLN A 160 -7.77 -14.86 11.41
CA GLN A 160 -6.53 -15.60 11.16
C GLN A 160 -5.63 -14.93 10.11
N ILE A 161 -6.04 -13.76 9.58
CA ILE A 161 -5.29 -12.99 8.58
C ILE A 161 -4.85 -11.68 9.22
N ILE A 162 -3.59 -11.31 9.00
CA ILE A 162 -3.05 -10.00 9.37
C ILE A 162 -2.75 -9.19 8.11
N HIS A 163 -3.23 -7.93 8.05
CA HIS A 163 -2.91 -7.01 6.95
C HIS A 163 -1.80 -6.07 7.36
N ILE A 164 -0.80 -5.91 6.50
CA ILE A 164 0.36 -5.05 6.67
C ILE A 164 0.28 -3.91 5.65
N GLY A 165 0.10 -2.69 6.13
CA GLY A 165 -0.03 -1.50 5.28
C GLY A 165 0.56 -0.26 5.92
N ASN A 166 0.74 0.81 5.15
CA ASN A 166 1.33 2.06 5.61
C ASN A 166 0.31 3.19 5.80
N ARG A 167 -0.95 2.98 5.43
CA ARG A 167 -2.01 3.99 5.55
C ARG A 167 -3.12 3.51 6.46
N ILE A 168 -3.50 4.36 7.43
CA ILE A 168 -4.58 4.04 8.37
C ILE A 168 -5.92 3.99 7.65
N ASP A 169 -6.18 4.95 6.76
CA ASP A 169 -7.46 5.13 6.06
C ASP A 169 -7.74 4.03 5.01
N THR A 170 -6.72 3.58 4.31
CA THR A 170 -6.89 2.61 3.20
C THR A 170 -6.49 1.18 3.56
N ASP A 171 -5.65 0.98 4.58
CA ASP A 171 -5.16 -0.34 4.97
C ASP A 171 -5.72 -0.79 6.33
N VAL A 172 -5.41 -0.04 7.39
CA VAL A 172 -5.68 -0.46 8.77
C VAL A 172 -7.19 -0.50 9.05
N ASN A 173 -7.89 0.62 8.84
CA ASN A 173 -9.31 0.73 9.17
C ASN A 173 -10.19 -0.26 8.38
N PRO A 174 -10.07 -0.39 7.04
CA PRO A 174 -10.92 -1.33 6.31
C PRO A 174 -10.61 -2.80 6.64
N ALA A 175 -9.35 -3.18 6.83
CA ALA A 175 -8.99 -4.54 7.25
C ALA A 175 -9.55 -4.87 8.64
N LYS A 176 -9.37 -3.95 9.61
CA LYS A 176 -9.87 -4.10 10.98
C LYS A 176 -11.39 -4.17 11.05
N SER A 177 -12.10 -3.42 10.21
CA SER A 177 -13.57 -3.46 10.13
C SER A 177 -14.13 -4.82 9.71
N LEU A 178 -13.32 -5.65 9.06
CA LEU A 178 -13.66 -7.03 8.67
C LEU A 178 -13.20 -8.08 9.68
N GLY A 179 -12.59 -7.66 10.80
CA GLY A 179 -12.07 -8.57 11.83
C GLY A 179 -10.67 -9.11 11.56
N MET A 180 -9.96 -8.57 10.55
CA MET A 180 -8.55 -8.89 10.35
C MET A 180 -7.69 -8.25 11.43
N LYS A 181 -6.54 -8.85 11.75
CA LYS A 181 -5.46 -8.17 12.49
C LYS A 181 -4.72 -7.22 11.57
N THR A 182 -4.02 -6.22 12.16
CA THR A 182 -3.40 -5.16 11.38
C THR A 182 -2.01 -4.80 11.89
N VAL A 183 -1.10 -4.52 10.96
CA VAL A 183 0.21 -3.89 11.20
C VAL A 183 0.25 -2.58 10.45
N TRP A 184 0.50 -1.49 11.16
CA TRP A 184 0.78 -0.21 10.54
C TRP A 184 2.27 0.03 10.43
N VAL A 185 2.77 0.18 9.20
CA VAL A 185 4.18 0.46 8.89
C VAL A 185 4.34 1.97 8.70
N ARG A 186 5.08 2.62 9.58
CA ARG A 186 5.25 4.08 9.59
C ARG A 186 6.35 4.54 8.65
N ARG A 187 6.15 4.32 7.34
CA ARG A 187 7.04 4.82 6.28
C ARG A 187 6.26 5.12 5.00
N GLY A 188 6.90 5.72 4.02
CA GLY A 188 6.28 6.10 2.76
C GLY A 188 5.15 7.12 2.95
N GLU A 189 3.95 6.80 2.49
CA GLU A 189 2.74 7.64 2.63
C GLU A 189 2.06 7.56 4.01
N ALA A 190 2.69 6.94 5.01
CA ALA A 190 2.19 7.01 6.38
C ALA A 190 2.19 8.46 6.89
N ASN A 191 1.20 8.81 7.73
CA ASN A 191 1.15 10.13 8.36
C ASN A 191 2.47 10.41 9.11
N PRO A 192 3.23 11.46 8.72
CA PRO A 192 4.52 11.77 9.36
C PRO A 192 4.36 12.34 10.79
N ASN A 193 3.18 12.86 11.12
CA ASN A 193 2.85 13.45 12.42
C ASN A 193 1.62 12.76 13.04
N PRO A 194 1.70 11.47 13.38
CA PRO A 194 0.56 10.73 13.85
C PRO A 194 0.07 11.23 15.22
N SER A 195 -1.24 11.28 15.39
CA SER A 195 -1.87 11.45 16.69
C SER A 195 -1.71 10.19 17.56
N LYS A 196 -2.03 10.30 18.84
CA LYS A 196 -2.09 9.12 19.72
C LYS A 196 -3.10 8.08 19.19
N ALA A 197 -4.25 8.52 18.68
CA ALA A 197 -5.25 7.64 18.09
C ALA A 197 -4.72 6.89 16.85
N ASP A 198 -3.92 7.56 16.01
CA ASP A 198 -3.28 6.91 14.87
C ASP A 198 -2.32 5.79 15.31
N LEU A 199 -1.54 6.04 16.38
CA LEU A 199 -0.58 5.05 16.90
C LEU A 199 -1.27 3.82 17.51
N GLU A 200 -2.50 3.97 17.99
CA GLU A 200 -3.33 2.93 18.60
C GLU A 200 -4.33 2.30 17.60
N ALA A 201 -4.38 2.76 16.35
CA ALA A 201 -5.35 2.27 15.37
C ALA A 201 -5.10 0.81 14.97
N ALA A 202 -3.84 0.43 14.74
CA ALA A 202 -3.44 -0.93 14.38
C ALA A 202 -3.14 -1.79 15.62
N ASP A 203 -3.19 -3.12 15.46
CA ASP A 203 -2.82 -4.06 16.53
C ASP A 203 -1.31 -4.01 16.81
N ILE A 204 -0.51 -3.75 15.77
CA ILE A 204 0.94 -3.55 15.84
C ILE A 204 1.33 -2.32 15.02
N THR A 205 2.19 -1.47 15.58
CA THR A 205 2.75 -0.31 14.88
C THR A 205 4.28 -0.43 14.85
N VAL A 206 4.88 -0.35 13.64
CA VAL A 206 6.32 -0.53 13.42
C VAL A 206 6.88 0.55 12.51
N GLY A 207 8.18 0.81 12.61
CA GLY A 207 8.90 1.70 11.68
C GLY A 207 9.44 0.98 10.45
N ASP A 208 9.72 -0.33 10.58
CA ASP A 208 10.21 -1.20 9.50
C ASP A 208 9.72 -2.65 9.69
N LEU A 209 10.06 -3.54 8.77
CA LEU A 209 9.59 -4.94 8.78
C LEU A 209 10.63 -5.95 9.25
N LYS A 210 11.79 -5.50 9.76
CA LYS A 210 12.92 -6.41 10.13
C LYS A 210 12.54 -7.52 11.09
N ASN A 211 11.68 -7.20 12.09
CA ASN A 211 11.26 -8.14 13.12
C ASN A 211 9.81 -8.62 12.94
N LEU A 212 9.22 -8.40 11.76
CA LEU A 212 7.80 -8.73 11.52
C LEU A 212 7.47 -10.22 11.74
N PRO A 213 8.29 -11.20 11.29
CA PRO A 213 7.99 -12.61 11.52
C PRO A 213 7.91 -12.97 13.01
N GLU A 214 8.81 -12.43 13.84
CA GLU A 214 8.84 -12.64 15.29
C GLU A 214 7.62 -12.00 15.97
N LEU A 215 7.27 -10.78 15.58
CA LEU A 215 6.09 -10.08 16.10
C LEU A 215 4.79 -10.84 15.80
N ILE A 216 4.65 -11.34 14.57
CA ILE A 216 3.45 -12.12 14.18
C ILE A 216 3.43 -13.49 14.87
N LYS A 217 4.58 -14.12 15.07
CA LYS A 217 4.68 -15.39 15.79
C LYS A 217 4.24 -15.27 17.25
N ALA A 218 4.38 -14.09 17.85
CA ALA A 218 4.00 -13.80 19.25
C ALA A 218 2.50 -13.54 19.44
N LEU A 219 1.70 -13.37 18.36
CA LEU A 219 0.24 -13.20 18.38
C LEU A 219 -0.49 -14.53 18.48
#